data_db607caa04dee3e21651a18c5d1ba372
#
_entry.id   db607caa04dee3e21651a18c5d1ba372
#
_cell.length_a   1.000
_cell.length_b   1.000
_cell.length_c   1.000
_cell.angle_alpha   90.00
_cell.angle_beta   90.00
_cell.angle_gamma   90.00
#
_symmetry.space_group_name_H-M   'P 1'
#
loop_
_entity.id
_entity.type
_entity.pdbx_description
1 polymer ?
#
loop_
_entity_poly.entity_id
_entity_poly.type
_entity_poly.pdbx_seq_one_letter_code
_entity_poly.pdbx_strand_id
1 'polypeptide(L)'
;MPVSDKGTLGVGFLSEYSVYDFDQGSGATAFGEPWDDTTGQRVNLRYSHTLDEQWSLSIGGGVESARETGASFDDSLLYTLAGGAQYTIDKDLKVGLFAVAQTSLEDDPTFFAIPGVEWQFAEQWKLSAGIGRAPGIGVEWQSTDRQWNIGLRARYESREFRLAEDNLLAPGGVGAD
;
A
#
# COMPACT_ATOMS: atom_id res chain seq x y z
N MET A 1 17.74 -3.31 -5.46
CA MET A 1 19.00 -3.93 -5.91
C MET A 1 18.89 -4.24 -7.39
N PRO A 2 19.81 -3.78 -8.26
CA PRO A 2 19.89 -4.28 -9.63
C PRO A 2 20.30 -5.76 -9.60
N VAL A 3 19.56 -6.60 -10.31
CA VAL A 3 19.85 -8.05 -10.48
C VAL A 3 20.32 -8.36 -11.89
N SER A 4 20.16 -7.41 -12.81
CA SER A 4 20.70 -7.40 -14.18
C SER A 4 20.70 -5.96 -14.70
N ASP A 5 21.25 -5.73 -15.87
CA ASP A 5 21.26 -4.40 -16.52
C ASP A 5 19.84 -3.86 -16.77
N LYS A 6 18.84 -4.74 -16.85
CA LYS A 6 17.45 -4.41 -17.12
C LYS A 6 16.49 -4.76 -15.98
N GLY A 7 16.98 -5.38 -14.91
CA GLY A 7 16.16 -5.92 -13.84
C GLY A 7 16.50 -5.34 -12.46
N THR A 8 15.47 -4.95 -11.71
CA THR A 8 15.58 -4.43 -10.34
C THR A 8 14.68 -5.21 -9.40
N LEU A 9 15.25 -5.71 -8.31
CA LEU A 9 14.55 -6.35 -7.22
C LEU A 9 14.44 -5.39 -6.04
N GLY A 10 13.24 -5.21 -5.51
CA GLY A 10 12.96 -4.45 -4.30
C GLY A 10 12.38 -5.36 -3.23
N VAL A 11 12.88 -5.21 -2.01
CA VAL A 11 12.33 -5.84 -0.80
C VAL A 11 11.92 -4.73 0.14
N GLY A 12 10.76 -4.82 0.74
CA GLY A 12 10.28 -3.88 1.74
C GLY A 12 9.81 -4.60 2.98
N PHE A 13 10.07 -3.99 4.12
CA PHE A 13 9.51 -4.36 5.42
C PHE A 13 8.88 -3.12 6.03
N LEU A 14 7.69 -3.27 6.59
CA LEU A 14 7.01 -2.25 7.39
C LEU A 14 6.56 -2.90 8.70
N SER A 15 6.76 -2.20 9.79
CA SER A 15 6.16 -2.53 11.08
C SER A 15 5.51 -1.27 11.63
N GLU A 16 4.29 -1.40 12.11
CA GLU A 16 3.47 -0.32 12.60
C GLU A 16 2.80 -0.76 13.91
N TYR A 17 2.64 0.17 14.80
CA TYR A 17 1.91 0.00 16.04
C TYR A 17 1.01 1.21 16.21
N SER A 18 -0.29 0.98 16.42
CA SER A 18 -1.28 2.03 16.59
C SER A 18 -2.03 1.81 17.90
N VAL A 19 -2.22 2.87 18.64
CA VAL A 19 -3.01 2.91 19.87
C VAL A 19 -4.23 3.76 19.60
N TYR A 20 -5.39 3.25 19.96
CA TYR A 20 -6.67 3.94 19.80
C TYR A 20 -7.18 4.36 21.17
N ASP A 21 -7.75 5.55 21.24
CA ASP A 21 -8.42 6.10 22.43
C ASP A 21 -9.80 6.61 21.98
N PHE A 22 -10.84 5.93 22.43
CA PHE A 22 -12.20 6.24 22.03
C PHE A 22 -12.86 7.12 23.07
N ASP A 23 -13.23 8.36 22.70
CA ASP A 23 -13.96 9.27 23.57
C ASP A 23 -15.27 8.66 24.09
N GLN A 24 -15.45 8.65 25.39
CA GLN A 24 -16.62 8.07 26.09
C GLN A 24 -17.98 8.71 25.72
N GLY A 25 -18.02 9.66 24.82
CA GLY A 25 -19.25 10.32 24.34
C GLY A 25 -19.85 9.76 23.06
N SER A 26 -19.16 8.86 22.35
CA SER A 26 -19.70 8.21 21.17
C SER A 26 -20.48 6.95 21.59
N GLY A 27 -21.66 6.73 21.02
CA GLY A 27 -22.51 5.58 21.37
C GLY A 27 -21.86 4.20 21.25
N ALA A 28 -20.67 4.11 20.63
CA ALA A 28 -19.85 2.91 20.51
C ALA A 28 -19.23 2.47 21.85
N THR A 29 -18.96 3.39 22.77
CA THR A 29 -18.30 3.10 24.05
C THR A 29 -19.25 2.68 25.17
N ALA A 30 -20.56 2.63 24.93
CA ALA A 30 -21.55 2.15 25.89
C ALA A 30 -21.36 0.68 26.30
N PHE A 31 -20.61 -0.09 25.48
CA PHE A 31 -20.35 -1.53 25.68
C PHE A 31 -18.86 -1.86 25.82
N GLY A 32 -17.97 -0.88 25.94
CA GLY A 32 -16.52 -1.01 25.96
C GLY A 32 -15.89 -0.38 24.73
N GLU A 33 -14.57 -0.34 24.70
CA GLU A 33 -13.81 0.13 23.54
C GLU A 33 -13.88 -0.92 22.42
N PRO A 34 -14.07 -0.51 21.15
CA PRO A 34 -14.15 -1.45 20.03
C PRO A 34 -12.88 -2.27 19.86
N TRP A 35 -11.72 -1.66 20.05
CA TRP A 35 -10.37 -2.25 20.10
C TRP A 35 -9.43 -1.27 20.83
N ASP A 36 -8.28 -1.76 21.28
CA ASP A 36 -7.32 -0.96 22.05
C ASP A 36 -6.10 -0.61 21.18
N ASP A 37 -5.28 -1.57 20.87
CA ASP A 37 -4.08 -1.36 20.08
C ASP A 37 -3.96 -2.39 18.96
N THR A 38 -3.34 -1.96 17.85
CA THR A 38 -3.12 -2.84 16.70
C THR A 38 -1.65 -2.86 16.30
N THR A 39 -1.20 -4.01 15.84
CA THR A 39 0.13 -4.22 15.27
C THR A 39 0.00 -4.64 13.82
N GLY A 40 0.66 -3.90 12.92
CA GLY A 40 0.80 -4.23 11.52
C GLY A 40 2.23 -4.61 11.16
N GLN A 41 2.43 -5.72 10.45
CA GLN A 41 3.71 -6.14 9.92
C GLN A 41 3.55 -6.57 8.47
N ARG A 42 4.35 -6.00 7.57
CA ARG A 42 4.26 -6.29 6.14
C ARG A 42 5.63 -6.57 5.55
N VAL A 43 5.75 -7.65 4.80
CA VAL A 43 6.88 -7.95 3.94
C VAL A 43 6.42 -7.93 2.49
N ASN A 44 7.17 -7.27 1.61
CA ASN A 44 6.86 -7.23 0.19
C ASN A 44 8.10 -7.43 -0.66
N LEU A 45 7.90 -8.04 -1.82
CA LEU A 45 8.88 -8.26 -2.85
C LEU A 45 8.34 -7.69 -4.17
N ARG A 46 9.20 -7.01 -4.93
CA ARG A 46 8.86 -6.48 -6.25
C ARG A 46 10.01 -6.68 -7.19
N TYR A 47 9.73 -7.21 -8.36
CA TYR A 47 10.65 -7.26 -9.48
C TYR A 47 10.15 -6.36 -10.60
N SER A 48 11.04 -5.56 -11.16
CA SER A 48 10.78 -4.70 -12.33
C SER A 48 11.79 -5.01 -13.41
N HIS A 49 11.34 -5.08 -14.65
CA HIS A 49 12.14 -5.40 -15.80
C HIS A 49 11.88 -4.41 -16.95
N THR A 50 12.94 -3.79 -17.46
CA THR A 50 12.89 -2.92 -18.62
C THR A 50 13.06 -3.77 -19.88
N LEU A 51 12.01 -3.87 -20.68
CA LEU A 51 12.04 -4.64 -21.93
C LEU A 51 12.86 -3.90 -23.00
N ASP A 52 12.53 -2.63 -23.21
CA ASP A 52 13.14 -1.72 -24.17
C ASP A 52 13.08 -0.27 -23.67
N GLU A 53 13.33 0.71 -24.54
CA GLU A 53 13.31 2.14 -24.20
C GLU A 53 11.92 2.65 -23.79
N GLN A 54 10.85 1.97 -24.22
CA GLN A 54 9.48 2.39 -23.99
C GLN A 54 8.76 1.52 -22.95
N TRP A 55 9.03 0.21 -22.87
CA TRP A 55 8.27 -0.70 -22.06
C TRP A 55 9.02 -1.18 -20.81
N SER A 56 8.35 -1.13 -19.70
CA SER A 56 8.76 -1.80 -18.45
C SER A 56 7.61 -2.61 -17.84
N LEU A 57 7.95 -3.76 -17.30
CA LEU A 57 7.04 -4.64 -16.57
C LEU A 57 7.40 -4.68 -15.11
N SER A 58 6.42 -4.91 -14.27
CA SER A 58 6.67 -5.18 -12.85
C SER A 58 5.70 -6.25 -12.34
N ILE A 59 6.22 -7.07 -11.44
CA ILE A 59 5.44 -8.02 -10.65
C ILE A 59 5.90 -7.94 -9.21
N GLY A 60 5.00 -8.15 -8.27
CA GLY A 60 5.33 -8.15 -6.86
C GLY A 60 4.25 -8.80 -6.04
N GLY A 61 4.57 -9.11 -4.82
CA GLY A 61 3.64 -9.66 -3.86
C GLY A 61 4.06 -9.32 -2.44
N GLY A 62 3.16 -9.51 -1.51
CA GLY A 62 3.40 -9.25 -0.10
C GLY A 62 2.54 -10.11 0.80
N VAL A 63 3.01 -10.23 2.03
CA VAL A 63 2.28 -10.81 3.14
C VAL A 63 2.23 -9.76 4.23
N GLU A 64 1.05 -9.56 4.77
CA GLU A 64 0.79 -8.65 5.88
C GLU A 64 0.09 -9.40 7.00
N SER A 65 0.46 -9.12 8.24
CA SER A 65 -0.30 -9.46 9.43
C SER A 65 -0.75 -8.14 10.06
N ALA A 66 -2.04 -7.94 10.21
CA ALA A 66 -2.62 -6.82 10.92
C ALA A 66 -3.58 -7.36 11.99
N ARG A 67 -3.33 -7.01 13.26
CA ARG A 67 -4.07 -7.58 14.38
C ARG A 67 -4.05 -6.71 15.61
N GLU A 68 -5.10 -6.83 16.41
CA GLU A 68 -5.16 -6.37 17.80
C GLU A 68 -4.20 -7.20 18.67
N THR A 69 -3.68 -6.62 19.73
CA THR A 69 -2.86 -7.37 20.71
C THR A 69 -3.70 -8.50 21.33
N GLY A 70 -3.15 -9.71 21.29
CA GLY A 70 -3.85 -10.93 21.74
C GLY A 70 -4.53 -11.73 20.62
N ALA A 71 -4.72 -11.14 19.43
CA ALA A 71 -5.26 -11.87 18.28
C ALA A 71 -4.24 -12.86 17.66
N SER A 72 -4.76 -13.92 17.04
CA SER A 72 -3.97 -14.94 16.36
C SER A 72 -3.17 -14.36 15.18
N PHE A 73 -1.89 -14.72 15.09
CA PHE A 73 -1.06 -14.31 13.96
C PHE A 73 -1.51 -14.98 12.66
N ASP A 74 -1.80 -16.27 12.69
CA ASP A 74 -2.12 -17.05 11.49
C ASP A 74 -3.45 -16.58 10.87
N ASP A 75 -4.42 -16.18 11.71
CA ASP A 75 -5.73 -15.71 11.28
C ASP A 75 -5.72 -14.22 10.84
N SER A 76 -4.59 -13.53 10.99
CA SER A 76 -4.41 -12.13 10.60
C SER A 76 -3.65 -11.95 9.29
N LEU A 77 -3.38 -13.03 8.55
CA LEU A 77 -2.54 -12.97 7.35
C LEU A 77 -3.34 -12.55 6.12
N LEU A 78 -2.86 -11.51 5.46
CA LEU A 78 -3.33 -11.00 4.19
C LEU A 78 -2.25 -11.17 3.13
N TYR A 79 -2.65 -11.57 1.94
CA TYR A 79 -1.74 -11.77 0.81
C TYR A 79 -2.08 -10.82 -0.32
N THR A 80 -1.08 -10.21 -0.91
CA THR A 80 -1.23 -9.32 -2.07
C THR A 80 -0.35 -9.80 -3.20
N LEU A 81 -0.90 -9.83 -4.42
CA LEU A 81 -0.18 -10.02 -5.66
C LEU A 81 -0.48 -8.83 -6.58
N ALA A 82 0.54 -8.24 -7.18
CA ALA A 82 0.38 -7.13 -8.10
C ALA A 82 1.29 -7.29 -9.31
N GLY A 83 0.82 -6.87 -10.47
CA GLY A 83 1.61 -6.86 -11.69
C GLY A 83 1.13 -5.81 -12.66
N GLY A 84 1.99 -5.33 -13.54
CA GLY A 84 1.61 -4.30 -14.50
C GLY A 84 2.66 -3.97 -15.52
N ALA A 85 2.26 -3.15 -16.46
CA ALA A 85 3.09 -2.61 -17.51
C ALA A 85 3.06 -1.09 -17.49
N GLN A 86 4.19 -0.48 -17.81
CA GLN A 86 4.34 0.96 -17.97
C GLN A 86 4.92 1.23 -19.37
N TYR A 87 4.36 2.22 -20.04
CA TYR A 87 4.79 2.70 -21.35
C TYR A 87 5.30 4.13 -21.26
N THR A 88 6.49 4.39 -21.73
CA THR A 88 7.10 5.71 -21.82
C THR A 88 6.71 6.31 -23.18
N ILE A 89 5.85 7.32 -23.16
CA ILE A 89 5.40 8.05 -24.35
C ILE A 89 6.53 8.95 -24.84
N ASP A 90 7.11 9.71 -23.92
CA ASP A 90 8.29 10.55 -24.14
C ASP A 90 9.08 10.71 -22.85
N LYS A 91 10.10 11.57 -22.84
CA LYS A 91 10.94 11.81 -21.65
C LYS A 91 10.19 12.35 -20.44
N ASP A 92 9.05 12.96 -20.64
CA ASP A 92 8.29 13.67 -19.60
C ASP A 92 7.00 12.93 -19.21
N LEU A 93 6.53 11.96 -20.03
CA LEU A 93 5.24 11.30 -19.81
C LEU A 93 5.36 9.78 -19.89
N LYS A 94 4.91 9.12 -18.82
CA LYS A 94 4.73 7.67 -18.75
C LYS A 94 3.32 7.34 -18.30
N VAL A 95 2.75 6.32 -18.90
CA VAL A 95 1.44 5.77 -18.53
C VAL A 95 1.57 4.29 -18.21
N GLY A 96 0.67 3.76 -17.41
CA GLY A 96 0.72 2.36 -17.02
C GLY A 96 -0.65 1.80 -16.66
N LEU A 97 -0.70 0.48 -16.58
CA LEU A 97 -1.83 -0.26 -16.04
C LEU A 97 -1.30 -1.34 -15.10
N PHE A 98 -1.86 -1.38 -13.91
CA PHE A 98 -1.49 -2.32 -12.86
C PHE A 98 -2.71 -3.07 -12.38
N ALA A 99 -2.60 -4.39 -12.27
CA ALA A 99 -3.60 -5.26 -11.69
C ALA A 99 -3.15 -5.68 -10.29
N VAL A 100 -4.08 -5.73 -9.35
CA VAL A 100 -3.85 -6.13 -7.96
C VAL A 100 -4.90 -7.16 -7.57
N ALA A 101 -4.45 -8.23 -6.94
CA ALA A 101 -5.27 -9.21 -6.26
C ALA A 101 -4.88 -9.21 -4.79
N GLN A 102 -5.85 -9.17 -3.91
CA GLN A 102 -5.64 -9.14 -2.46
C GLN A 102 -6.65 -10.03 -1.77
N THR A 103 -6.20 -10.83 -0.79
CA THR A 103 -7.11 -11.54 0.10
C THR A 103 -7.70 -10.58 1.14
N SER A 104 -8.89 -10.89 1.65
CA SER A 104 -9.48 -10.29 2.84
C SER A 104 -9.43 -11.28 3.99
N LEU A 105 -9.64 -10.84 5.23
CA LEU A 105 -9.61 -11.72 6.40
C LEU A 105 -10.84 -12.63 6.47
N GLU A 106 -12.00 -12.14 6.05
CA GLU A 106 -13.27 -12.88 6.09
C GLU A 106 -14.06 -12.85 4.78
N ASP A 107 -13.73 -11.89 3.89
CA ASP A 107 -14.42 -11.72 2.61
C ASP A 107 -13.71 -12.43 1.45
N ASP A 108 -14.38 -12.46 0.30
CA ASP A 108 -13.79 -12.95 -0.95
C ASP A 108 -12.59 -12.09 -1.38
N PRO A 109 -11.58 -12.68 -2.01
CA PRO A 109 -10.46 -11.93 -2.55
C PRO A 109 -10.88 -10.84 -3.52
N THR A 110 -10.28 -9.67 -3.39
CA THR A 110 -10.56 -8.52 -4.25
C THR A 110 -9.57 -8.45 -5.41
N PHE A 111 -10.08 -8.13 -6.60
CA PHE A 111 -9.28 -7.89 -7.79
C PHE A 111 -9.66 -6.56 -8.42
N PHE A 112 -8.66 -5.72 -8.71
CA PHE A 112 -8.87 -4.43 -9.35
C PHE A 112 -7.69 -4.02 -10.24
N ALA A 113 -7.93 -3.12 -11.18
CA ALA A 113 -6.94 -2.55 -12.07
C ALA A 113 -6.82 -1.04 -11.82
N ILE A 114 -5.58 -0.54 -11.78
CA ILE A 114 -5.28 0.85 -11.49
C ILE A 114 -4.53 1.43 -12.70
N PRO A 115 -5.10 2.40 -13.40
CA PRO A 115 -4.35 3.19 -14.37
C PRO A 115 -3.32 4.06 -13.63
N GLY A 116 -2.15 4.21 -14.24
CA GLY A 116 -1.07 4.99 -13.68
C GLY A 116 -0.53 6.03 -14.64
N VAL A 117 -0.09 7.17 -14.11
CA VAL A 117 0.59 8.22 -14.87
C VAL A 117 1.75 8.79 -14.06
N GLU A 118 2.86 9.03 -14.74
CA GLU A 118 3.93 9.92 -14.29
C GLU A 118 4.13 10.98 -15.35
N TRP A 119 4.01 12.24 -14.96
CA TRP A 119 4.10 13.36 -15.87
C TRP A 119 4.94 14.50 -15.28
N GLN A 120 6.07 14.79 -15.94
CA GLN A 120 6.89 15.95 -15.65
C GLN A 120 6.36 17.15 -16.45
N PHE A 121 5.35 17.82 -15.91
CA PHE A 121 4.66 18.91 -16.59
C PHE A 121 5.45 20.24 -16.59
N ALA A 122 6.54 20.32 -15.82
CA ALA A 122 7.52 21.40 -15.86
C ALA A 122 8.89 20.88 -15.42
N GLU A 123 9.97 21.62 -15.69
CA GLU A 123 11.36 21.17 -15.41
C GLU A 123 11.57 20.69 -13.97
N GLN A 124 10.88 21.31 -13.02
CA GLN A 124 11.02 21.02 -11.57
C GLN A 124 9.82 20.32 -10.97
N TRP A 125 8.75 20.06 -11.74
CA TRP A 125 7.49 19.57 -11.22
C TRP A 125 7.06 18.25 -11.86
N LYS A 126 6.73 17.30 -11.04
CA LYS A 126 6.28 15.96 -11.45
C LYS A 126 4.94 15.64 -10.78
N LEU A 127 3.98 15.18 -11.58
CA LEU A 127 2.74 14.58 -11.13
C LEU A 127 2.87 13.05 -11.19
N SER A 128 2.35 12.36 -10.21
CA SER A 128 2.19 10.90 -10.24
C SER A 128 0.79 10.52 -9.76
N ALA A 129 0.13 9.59 -10.43
CA ALA A 129 -1.14 9.03 -10.01
C ALA A 129 -1.21 7.55 -10.32
N GLY A 130 -1.89 6.76 -9.48
CA GLY A 130 -2.07 5.32 -9.66
C GLY A 130 -0.79 4.49 -9.63
N ILE A 131 0.38 5.11 -9.45
CA ILE A 131 1.68 4.46 -9.43
C ILE A 131 2.15 4.32 -7.98
N GLY A 132 2.53 3.11 -7.59
CA GLY A 132 3.02 2.82 -6.24
C GLY A 132 2.27 1.69 -5.56
N ARG A 133 2.35 1.64 -4.22
CA ARG A 133 1.80 0.55 -3.40
C ARG A 133 0.30 0.67 -3.17
N ALA A 134 -0.25 1.87 -3.26
CA ALA A 134 -1.67 2.15 -3.06
C ALA A 134 -2.15 3.19 -4.07
N PRO A 135 -3.42 3.17 -4.47
CA PRO A 135 -4.01 4.21 -5.30
C PRO A 135 -3.80 5.58 -4.64
N GLY A 136 -3.27 6.52 -5.39
CA GLY A 136 -2.99 7.85 -4.86
C GLY A 136 -2.57 8.81 -5.94
N ILE A 137 -2.53 10.08 -5.59
CA ILE A 137 -2.03 11.17 -6.42
C ILE A 137 -0.95 11.93 -5.68
N GLY A 138 0.14 12.27 -6.35
CA GLY A 138 1.25 13.01 -5.77
C GLY A 138 1.80 14.06 -6.70
N VAL A 139 2.26 15.16 -6.12
CA VAL A 139 3.01 16.21 -6.81
C VAL A 139 4.34 16.38 -6.11
N GLU A 140 5.41 16.39 -6.86
CA GLU A 140 6.78 16.54 -6.39
C GLU A 140 7.43 17.75 -7.08
N TRP A 141 8.14 18.54 -6.29
CA TRP A 141 9.00 19.61 -6.77
C TRP A 141 10.45 19.27 -6.47
N GLN A 142 11.33 19.47 -7.45
CA GLN A 142 12.77 19.28 -7.31
C GLN A 142 13.49 20.57 -7.64
N SER A 143 14.43 20.99 -6.77
CA SER A 143 15.27 22.17 -7.03
C SER A 143 16.16 21.96 -8.27
N THR A 144 16.56 23.07 -8.90
CA THR A 144 17.41 23.05 -10.11
C THR A 144 18.77 22.38 -9.85
N ASP A 145 19.32 22.52 -8.66
CA ASP A 145 20.57 21.87 -8.23
C ASP A 145 20.37 20.43 -7.73
N ARG A 146 19.11 19.92 -7.74
CA ARG A 146 18.69 18.60 -7.27
C ARG A 146 19.02 18.27 -5.81
N GLN A 147 19.31 19.30 -4.99
CA GLN A 147 19.58 19.11 -3.57
C GLN A 147 18.30 18.98 -2.74
N TRP A 148 17.18 19.53 -3.23
CA TRP A 148 15.89 19.49 -2.56
C TRP A 148 14.85 18.78 -3.39
N ASN A 149 14.12 17.90 -2.72
CA ASN A 149 12.90 17.26 -3.27
C ASN A 149 11.80 17.41 -2.23
N ILE A 150 10.71 18.09 -2.59
CA ILE A 150 9.55 18.33 -1.74
C ILE A 150 8.34 17.78 -2.45
N GLY A 151 7.58 16.94 -1.78
CA GLY A 151 6.38 16.31 -2.36
C GLY A 151 5.20 16.31 -1.42
N LEU A 152 4.02 16.39 -2.02
CA LEU A 152 2.74 16.14 -1.37
C LEU A 152 2.10 14.94 -2.04
N ARG A 153 1.62 14.00 -1.23
CA ARG A 153 0.90 12.83 -1.72
C ARG A 153 -0.38 12.62 -0.92
N ALA A 154 -1.48 12.43 -1.62
CA ALA A 154 -2.74 11.97 -1.07
C ALA A 154 -2.99 10.53 -1.51
N ARG A 155 -3.34 9.65 -0.59
CA ARG A 155 -3.72 8.26 -0.88
C ARG A 155 -4.91 7.88 -0.02
N TYR A 156 -5.71 6.98 -0.56
CA TYR A 156 -6.71 6.27 0.21
C TYR A 156 -6.11 4.94 0.65
N GLU A 157 -6.24 4.61 1.90
CA GLU A 157 -5.83 3.34 2.47
C GLU A 157 -6.96 2.89 3.42
N SER A 158 -7.39 1.67 3.27
CA SER A 158 -8.27 0.99 4.21
C SER A 158 -7.55 -0.28 4.64
N ARG A 159 -7.58 -0.56 5.92
CA ARG A 159 -6.90 -1.70 6.51
C ARG A 159 -7.87 -2.54 7.31
N GLU A 160 -7.86 -3.83 7.06
CA GLU A 160 -8.50 -4.84 7.89
C GLU A 160 -7.50 -5.37 8.92
N PHE A 161 -7.96 -5.65 10.12
CA PHE A 161 -7.15 -6.28 11.15
C PHE A 161 -7.97 -7.27 11.98
N ARG A 162 -7.31 -8.33 12.46
CA ARG A 162 -7.94 -9.36 13.32
C ARG A 162 -8.10 -8.82 14.72
N LEU A 163 -9.31 -8.94 15.26
CA LEU A 163 -9.63 -8.63 16.65
C LEU A 163 -9.23 -9.78 17.57
N ALA A 164 -8.95 -9.47 18.83
CA ALA A 164 -8.62 -10.45 19.86
C ALA A 164 -9.83 -11.36 20.17
N GLU A 165 -9.56 -12.57 20.64
CA GLU A 165 -10.58 -13.55 21.04
C GLU A 165 -11.42 -13.07 22.25
N ASP A 166 -10.86 -12.22 23.08
CA ASP A 166 -11.52 -11.60 24.24
C ASP A 166 -12.10 -10.22 23.94
N ASN A 167 -12.09 -9.76 22.68
CA ASN A 167 -12.74 -8.53 22.27
C ASN A 167 -14.25 -8.59 22.59
N LEU A 168 -14.77 -7.58 23.30
CA LEU A 168 -16.13 -7.60 23.82
C LEU A 168 -17.21 -7.43 22.76
N LEU A 169 -16.90 -6.79 21.64
CA LEU A 169 -17.86 -6.49 20.57
C LEU A 169 -17.87 -7.54 19.46
N ALA A 170 -16.71 -8.06 19.10
CA ALA A 170 -16.56 -9.04 18.04
C ALA A 170 -15.37 -9.98 18.32
N PRO A 171 -15.52 -10.96 19.24
CA PRO A 171 -14.43 -11.86 19.59
C PRO A 171 -13.86 -12.58 18.37
N GLY A 172 -12.57 -12.41 18.09
CA GLY A 172 -11.89 -12.97 16.92
C GLY A 172 -12.39 -12.47 15.56
N GLY A 173 -13.21 -11.40 15.54
CA GLY A 173 -13.73 -10.81 14.31
C GLY A 173 -12.73 -9.93 13.55
N VAL A 174 -13.22 -9.11 12.62
CA VAL A 174 -12.42 -8.17 11.81
C VAL A 174 -12.81 -6.75 12.13
N GLY A 175 -11.80 -5.91 12.42
CA GLY A 175 -11.91 -4.47 12.46
C GLY A 175 -11.39 -3.87 11.17
N ALA A 176 -11.80 -2.62 10.87
CA ALA A 176 -11.28 -1.84 9.76
C ALA A 176 -11.13 -0.36 10.14
N ASP A 177 -10.07 0.31 9.64
CA ASP A 177 -9.78 1.73 9.82
C ASP A 177 -9.52 2.45 8.47
#